data_01fdf67bed1a6cd3677b0b03a705e0d8
#
_entry.id   01fdf67bed1a6cd3677b0b03a705e0d8
#
_cell.length_a   1.000
_cell.length_b   1.000
_cell.length_c   1.000
_cell.angle_alpha   90.00
_cell.angle_beta   90.00
_cell.angle_gamma   90.00
#
_symmetry.space_group_name_H-M   'P 1'
#
loop_
_entity.id
_entity.type
_entity.pdbx_description
1 polymer ?
#
loop_
_entity_poly.entity_id
_entity_poly.type
_entity_poly.pdbx_seq_one_letter_code
_entity_poly.pdbx_strand_id
1 'polypeptide(L)'
;MCLSLQRKTLTKMWLSWLISFLVISRDVLTQTPHVCVGINECKCKFQDDDTVIDITSLGNTDGSPRFKDVLSKDGYEYSYNPCGPFTEFSCGNAAVCRRDRATGKTEMTGSAEMPQFTYDEQTGDTVIGYTAGALGNVHTFVYLMCDDSPHPGPPQFYPNGTMSENLYILTVYTACACGNRCDANGIIGQEGSTSSLGIGYIILIGVVCVALLYFVIGAAIMKFCKKATGKEVIPNSSFWCGLPGNVKRGCTVVCCRRNYEKM
;
A
#
# COMPACT_ATOMS: atom_id res chain seq x y z
N MET A 1 18.15 -17.13 -55.42
CA MET A 1 17.04 -17.57 -54.53
C MET A 1 17.36 -17.43 -53.03
N CYS A 2 18.62 -17.41 -52.60
CA CYS A 2 19.00 -17.29 -51.19
C CYS A 2 18.88 -15.86 -50.59
N LEU A 3 19.07 -14.81 -51.38
CA LEU A 3 19.02 -13.41 -50.96
C LEU A 3 17.61 -12.88 -50.63
N SER A 4 16.56 -13.48 -51.21
CA SER A 4 15.18 -13.05 -50.99
C SER A 4 14.57 -13.61 -49.67
N LEU A 5 15.06 -14.78 -49.23
CA LEU A 5 14.64 -15.36 -47.93
C LEU A 5 15.23 -14.57 -46.73
N GLN A 6 16.49 -14.17 -46.85
CA GLN A 6 17.18 -13.43 -45.78
C GLN A 6 16.56 -12.03 -45.56
N ARG A 7 16.09 -11.39 -46.59
CA ARG A 7 15.39 -10.10 -46.53
C ARG A 7 14.03 -10.21 -45.79
N LYS A 8 13.29 -11.30 -46.03
CA LYS A 8 11.98 -11.54 -45.37
C LYS A 8 12.11 -11.89 -43.87
N THR A 9 13.18 -12.55 -43.46
CA THR A 9 13.42 -12.84 -42.02
C THR A 9 13.89 -11.62 -41.27
N LEU A 10 14.74 -10.78 -41.83
CA LEU A 10 15.19 -9.52 -41.23
C LEU A 10 14.03 -8.53 -41.06
N THR A 11 13.16 -8.37 -42.06
CA THR A 11 11.99 -7.48 -41.93
C THR A 11 11.00 -7.99 -40.88
N LYS A 12 10.78 -9.30 -40.74
CA LYS A 12 9.94 -9.85 -39.65
C LYS A 12 10.54 -9.63 -38.26
N MET A 13 11.86 -9.76 -38.11
CA MET A 13 12.53 -9.47 -36.84
C MET A 13 12.44 -7.98 -36.50
N TRP A 14 12.66 -7.08 -37.46
CA TRP A 14 12.51 -5.63 -37.24
C TRP A 14 11.08 -5.23 -36.87
N LEU A 15 10.09 -5.83 -37.55
CA LEU A 15 8.68 -5.59 -37.22
C LEU A 15 8.31 -6.08 -35.79
N SER A 16 8.82 -7.25 -35.40
CA SER A 16 8.63 -7.79 -34.06
C SER A 16 9.25 -6.90 -32.98
N TRP A 17 10.47 -6.38 -33.25
CA TRP A 17 11.13 -5.43 -32.37
C TRP A 17 10.39 -4.10 -32.25
N LEU A 18 9.88 -3.56 -33.35
CA LEU A 18 9.08 -2.34 -33.37
C LEU A 18 7.75 -2.52 -32.62
N ILE A 19 7.09 -3.66 -32.78
CA ILE A 19 5.85 -3.96 -32.05
C ILE A 19 6.12 -4.10 -30.56
N SER A 20 7.20 -4.79 -30.15
CA SER A 20 7.61 -4.87 -28.75
C SER A 20 7.95 -3.50 -28.16
N PHE A 21 8.63 -2.64 -28.92
CA PHE A 21 8.96 -1.28 -28.49
C PHE A 21 7.72 -0.38 -28.36
N LEU A 22 6.74 -0.55 -29.26
CA LEU A 22 5.45 0.18 -29.20
C LEU A 22 4.54 -0.30 -28.07
N VAL A 23 4.62 -1.58 -27.68
CA VAL A 23 3.89 -2.11 -26.52
C VAL A 23 4.52 -1.59 -25.23
N ILE A 24 5.84 -1.66 -25.09
CA ILE A 24 6.57 -1.14 -23.92
C ILE A 24 6.38 0.37 -23.75
N SER A 25 6.33 1.13 -24.87
CA SER A 25 6.10 2.58 -24.79
C SER A 25 4.64 2.96 -24.45
N ARG A 26 3.66 2.08 -24.64
CA ARG A 26 2.28 2.32 -24.21
C ARG A 26 2.11 2.12 -22.70
N ASP A 27 2.81 1.16 -22.10
CA ASP A 27 2.74 0.92 -20.66
C ASP A 27 3.40 2.05 -19.84
N VAL A 28 4.37 2.76 -20.40
CA VAL A 28 5.03 3.92 -19.78
C VAL A 28 4.18 5.19 -19.83
N LEU A 29 3.20 5.28 -20.76
CA LEU A 29 2.38 6.49 -20.96
C LEU A 29 1.05 6.50 -20.21
N THR A 30 0.71 5.44 -19.47
CA THR A 30 -0.56 5.30 -18.75
C THR A 30 -0.39 5.00 -17.26
N GLN A 31 0.72 5.41 -16.65
CA GLN A 31 0.78 5.38 -15.19
C GLN A 31 -0.21 6.42 -14.65
N THR A 32 -1.31 5.94 -14.08
CA THR A 32 -2.21 6.78 -13.29
C THR A 32 -1.40 7.35 -12.12
N PRO A 33 -1.48 8.65 -11.86
CA PRO A 33 -0.75 9.24 -10.75
C PRO A 33 -1.21 8.60 -9.45
N HIS A 34 -0.27 8.32 -8.55
CA HIS A 34 -0.56 7.81 -7.21
C HIS A 34 -1.14 8.94 -6.36
N VAL A 35 -2.45 9.13 -6.47
CA VAL A 35 -3.18 10.23 -5.82
C VAL A 35 -4.31 9.67 -4.97
N CYS A 36 -4.36 10.08 -3.71
CA CYS A 36 -5.47 9.74 -2.83
C CYS A 36 -6.60 10.76 -2.99
N VAL A 37 -7.68 10.37 -3.67
CA VAL A 37 -8.84 11.22 -3.91
C VAL A 37 -9.83 11.09 -2.78
N GLY A 38 -10.21 12.21 -2.16
CA GLY A 38 -11.18 12.25 -1.08
C GLY A 38 -12.54 11.67 -1.49
N ILE A 39 -13.05 10.73 -0.71
CA ILE A 39 -14.42 10.19 -0.80
C ILE A 39 -15.35 11.03 0.08
N ASN A 40 -14.87 11.35 1.27
CA ASN A 40 -15.52 12.24 2.23
C ASN A 40 -14.45 12.88 3.12
N GLU A 41 -14.85 13.55 4.21
CA GLU A 41 -13.93 14.22 5.14
C GLU A 41 -12.97 13.28 5.90
N CYS A 42 -13.21 11.97 5.88
CA CYS A 42 -12.46 10.95 6.64
C CYS A 42 -11.77 9.90 5.79
N LYS A 43 -12.05 9.88 4.50
CA LYS A 43 -11.62 8.81 3.62
C LYS A 43 -11.14 9.34 2.30
N CYS A 44 -10.04 8.75 1.83
CA CYS A 44 -9.64 8.90 0.45
C CYS A 44 -9.26 7.54 -0.17
N LYS A 45 -9.32 7.47 -1.49
CA LYS A 45 -9.04 6.27 -2.26
C LYS A 45 -7.97 6.56 -3.30
N PHE A 46 -6.97 5.71 -3.36
CA PHE A 46 -5.96 5.77 -4.41
C PHE A 46 -6.55 5.34 -5.75
N GLN A 47 -6.17 6.05 -6.81
CA GLN A 47 -6.74 5.82 -8.15
C GLN A 47 -6.09 4.66 -8.90
N ASP A 48 -4.87 4.32 -8.54
CA ASP A 48 -4.04 3.33 -9.23
C ASP A 48 -4.17 1.91 -8.68
N ASP A 49 -4.46 1.74 -7.38
CA ASP A 49 -4.50 0.42 -6.74
C ASP A 49 -5.76 0.14 -5.90
N ASP A 50 -6.73 1.05 -5.92
CA ASP A 50 -7.98 0.97 -5.15
C ASP A 50 -7.80 0.96 -3.61
N THR A 51 -6.60 1.22 -3.10
CA THR A 51 -6.32 1.33 -1.67
C THR A 51 -7.08 2.48 -1.04
N VAL A 52 -7.65 2.25 0.14
CA VAL A 52 -8.43 3.25 0.90
C VAL A 52 -7.70 3.58 2.20
N ILE A 53 -7.54 4.87 2.46
CA ILE A 53 -7.20 5.40 3.78
C ILE A 53 -8.50 5.79 4.47
N ASP A 54 -8.78 5.19 5.61
CA ASP A 54 -9.98 5.45 6.42
C ASP A 54 -9.59 5.83 7.84
N ILE A 55 -9.77 7.10 8.18
CA ILE A 55 -9.47 7.64 9.50
C ILE A 55 -10.74 7.94 10.33
N THR A 56 -11.89 7.43 9.93
CA THR A 56 -13.18 7.70 10.58
C THR A 56 -13.14 7.38 12.07
N SER A 57 -12.48 6.29 12.46
CA SER A 57 -12.36 5.88 13.87
C SER A 57 -11.46 6.76 14.73
N LEU A 58 -10.69 7.66 14.13
CA LEU A 58 -9.80 8.55 14.86
C LEU A 58 -10.52 9.79 15.41
N GLY A 59 -11.64 10.19 14.80
CA GLY A 59 -12.37 11.39 15.20
C GLY A 59 -13.31 11.15 16.38
N ASN A 60 -13.43 12.14 17.26
CA ASN A 60 -14.49 12.19 18.24
C ASN A 60 -15.77 12.76 17.59
N THR A 61 -16.91 12.23 17.96
CA THR A 61 -18.23 12.65 17.44
C THR A 61 -19.04 13.45 18.45
N ASP A 62 -18.49 13.67 19.64
CA ASP A 62 -19.14 14.40 20.75
C ASP A 62 -18.87 15.89 20.76
N GLY A 63 -18.19 16.41 19.71
CA GLY A 63 -17.81 17.82 19.61
C GLY A 63 -16.58 18.21 20.43
N SER A 64 -15.86 17.24 20.99
CA SER A 64 -14.58 17.45 21.66
C SER A 64 -13.39 17.11 20.73
N PRO A 65 -12.20 17.71 20.92
CA PRO A 65 -11.04 17.34 20.14
C PRO A 65 -10.53 15.95 20.56
N ARG A 66 -10.09 15.15 19.59
CA ARG A 66 -9.46 13.85 19.83
C ARG A 66 -8.10 13.99 20.49
N PHE A 67 -7.32 14.93 19.98
CA PHE A 67 -6.02 15.31 20.54
C PHE A 67 -6.16 16.70 21.13
N LYS A 68 -5.94 16.82 22.44
CA LYS A 68 -6.23 18.04 23.17
C LYS A 68 -4.98 18.62 23.80
N ASP A 69 -4.79 19.94 23.64
CA ASP A 69 -3.77 20.74 24.32
C ASP A 69 -2.35 20.15 24.19
N VAL A 70 -1.99 19.59 23.00
CA VAL A 70 -0.67 19.00 22.77
C VAL A 70 0.35 20.11 22.48
N LEU A 71 1.39 20.17 23.31
CA LEU A 71 2.42 21.19 23.21
C LEU A 71 3.33 20.98 21.99
N SER A 72 3.50 22.01 21.20
CA SER A 72 4.43 22.08 20.08
C SER A 72 5.74 22.77 20.47
N LYS A 73 6.77 22.59 19.63
CA LYS A 73 8.08 23.24 19.79
C LYS A 73 8.04 24.76 19.61
N ASP A 74 7.01 25.28 18.96
CA ASP A 74 6.79 26.73 18.77
C ASP A 74 6.19 27.42 20.00
N GLY A 75 5.92 26.66 21.08
CA GLY A 75 5.37 27.18 22.34
C GLY A 75 3.86 27.24 22.38
N TYR A 76 3.17 26.86 21.31
CA TYR A 76 1.71 26.75 21.26
C TYR A 76 1.23 25.36 21.62
N GLU A 77 0.03 25.28 22.15
CA GLU A 77 -0.72 24.04 22.33
C GLU A 77 -1.72 23.90 21.19
N TYR A 78 -1.79 22.69 20.62
CA TYR A 78 -2.68 22.37 19.51
C TYR A 78 -3.71 21.33 19.94
N SER A 79 -4.96 21.58 19.56
CA SER A 79 -6.05 20.61 19.63
C SER A 79 -6.48 20.26 18.22
N TYR A 80 -6.69 18.96 17.97
CA TYR A 80 -7.05 18.44 16.66
C TYR A 80 -8.14 17.36 16.76
N ASN A 81 -9.11 17.42 15.88
CA ASN A 81 -10.11 16.38 15.69
C ASN A 81 -10.23 16.05 14.21
N PRO A 82 -9.77 14.88 13.74
CA PRO A 82 -10.06 14.42 12.40
C PRO A 82 -11.55 14.10 12.26
N CYS A 83 -12.08 14.21 11.04
CA CYS A 83 -13.42 13.72 10.69
C CYS A 83 -14.62 14.44 11.32
N GLY A 84 -14.44 15.53 11.98
CA GLY A 84 -15.58 16.24 12.53
C GLY A 84 -15.19 17.52 13.24
N PRO A 85 -16.15 18.45 13.33
CA PRO A 85 -15.93 19.71 14.02
C PRO A 85 -15.85 19.51 15.52
N PHE A 86 -15.04 20.34 16.17
CA PHE A 86 -15.08 20.54 17.61
C PHE A 86 -15.17 22.02 17.96
N THR A 87 -15.54 22.29 19.20
CA THR A 87 -15.57 23.63 19.75
C THR A 87 -14.73 23.71 21.00
N GLU A 88 -13.73 24.57 21.00
CA GLU A 88 -12.86 24.82 22.14
C GLU A 88 -12.49 26.28 22.20
N PHE A 89 -12.73 26.93 23.38
CA PHE A 89 -12.52 28.36 23.57
C PHE A 89 -13.19 29.22 22.49
N SER A 90 -12.40 30.01 21.70
CA SER A 90 -12.90 30.82 20.60
C SER A 90 -12.91 30.08 19.25
N CYS A 91 -12.41 28.83 19.19
CA CYS A 91 -12.44 28.01 18.00
C CYS A 91 -13.79 27.28 17.90
N GLY A 92 -14.69 27.75 17.07
CA GLY A 92 -15.97 27.09 16.76
C GLY A 92 -15.90 26.43 15.39
N ASN A 93 -16.49 25.24 15.24
CA ASN A 93 -16.48 24.45 14.00
C ASN A 93 -15.05 24.16 13.50
N ALA A 94 -14.12 23.93 14.42
CA ALA A 94 -12.71 23.73 14.12
C ALA A 94 -12.38 22.27 13.87
N ALA A 95 -11.46 22.01 12.94
CA ALA A 95 -10.68 20.77 12.89
C ALA A 95 -9.38 20.94 13.71
N VAL A 96 -8.76 22.14 13.63
CA VAL A 96 -7.53 22.46 14.34
C VAL A 96 -7.66 23.80 15.05
N CYS A 97 -7.35 23.82 16.34
CA CYS A 97 -7.27 25.03 17.16
C CYS A 97 -5.89 25.09 17.82
N ARG A 98 -5.25 26.27 17.84
CA ARG A 98 -4.04 26.48 18.62
C ARG A 98 -4.29 27.49 19.75
N ARG A 99 -3.58 27.32 20.83
CA ARG A 99 -3.60 28.22 21.99
C ARG A 99 -2.18 28.67 22.33
N ASP A 100 -2.01 29.98 22.46
CA ASP A 100 -0.79 30.52 23.04
C ASP A 100 -0.80 30.26 24.55
N ARG A 101 0.15 29.51 25.04
CA ARG A 101 0.26 29.12 26.42
C ARG A 101 0.52 30.32 27.38
N ALA A 102 1.25 31.31 26.88
CA ALA A 102 1.62 32.49 27.69
C ALA A 102 0.47 33.48 27.83
N THR A 103 -0.30 33.72 26.79
CA THR A 103 -1.36 34.73 26.73
C THR A 103 -2.75 34.12 26.86
N GLY A 104 -2.91 32.83 26.67
CA GLY A 104 -4.19 32.14 26.59
C GLY A 104 -4.99 32.44 25.31
N LYS A 105 -4.43 33.21 24.36
CA LYS A 105 -5.08 33.54 23.10
C LYS A 105 -5.24 32.26 22.22
N THR A 106 -6.43 32.08 21.70
CA THR A 106 -6.76 30.94 20.85
C THR A 106 -7.02 31.41 19.40
N GLU A 107 -6.69 30.54 18.45
CA GLU A 107 -6.86 30.80 17.04
C GLU A 107 -7.18 29.50 16.29
N MET A 108 -8.21 29.53 15.45
CA MET A 108 -8.54 28.43 14.57
C MET A 108 -7.58 28.45 13.38
N THR A 109 -6.80 27.37 13.22
CA THR A 109 -5.86 27.21 12.12
C THR A 109 -6.35 26.23 11.06
N GLY A 110 -7.42 25.48 11.34
CA GLY A 110 -8.10 24.61 10.38
C GLY A 110 -9.59 24.52 10.68
N SER A 111 -10.43 24.87 9.71
CA SER A 111 -11.88 24.64 9.76
C SER A 111 -12.18 23.17 9.45
N ALA A 112 -13.22 22.62 10.04
CA ALA A 112 -13.70 21.28 9.70
C ALA A 112 -14.44 21.22 8.35
N GLU A 113 -14.62 22.36 7.70
CA GLU A 113 -15.29 22.44 6.40
C GLU A 113 -14.34 22.06 5.25
N MET A 114 -14.76 21.11 4.42
CA MET A 114 -14.11 20.71 3.16
C MET A 114 -12.60 20.41 3.27
N PRO A 115 -12.18 19.46 4.12
CA PRO A 115 -10.79 19.01 4.13
C PRO A 115 -10.40 18.44 2.76
N GLN A 116 -9.15 18.67 2.35
CA GLN A 116 -8.61 18.19 1.08
C GLN A 116 -7.58 17.11 1.32
N PHE A 117 -7.79 15.93 0.72
CA PHE A 117 -6.78 14.87 0.72
C PHE A 117 -5.80 15.09 -0.43
N THR A 118 -4.51 14.94 -0.13
CA THR A 118 -3.43 14.91 -1.10
C THR A 118 -2.44 13.80 -0.71
N TYR A 119 -1.58 13.42 -1.65
CA TYR A 119 -0.50 12.47 -1.40
C TYR A 119 0.84 13.16 -1.67
N ASP A 120 1.76 13.08 -0.73
CA ASP A 120 3.11 13.61 -0.87
C ASP A 120 4.04 12.51 -1.38
N GLU A 121 4.39 12.56 -2.66
CA GLU A 121 5.28 11.57 -3.30
C GLU A 121 6.71 11.57 -2.71
N GLN A 122 7.13 12.65 -2.07
CA GLN A 122 8.48 12.75 -1.50
C GLN A 122 8.59 12.00 -0.18
N THR A 123 7.56 12.09 0.66
CA THR A 123 7.52 11.41 1.96
C THR A 123 6.80 10.07 1.90
N GLY A 124 5.92 9.87 0.93
CA GLY A 124 5.07 8.69 0.85
C GLY A 124 3.85 8.75 1.77
N ASP A 125 3.50 9.94 2.26
CA ASP A 125 2.43 10.11 3.22
C ASP A 125 1.16 10.67 2.59
N THR A 126 0.01 10.27 3.12
CA THR A 126 -1.25 10.95 2.85
C THR A 126 -1.35 12.20 3.71
N VAL A 127 -1.74 13.31 3.11
CA VAL A 127 -1.83 14.61 3.79
C VAL A 127 -3.25 15.14 3.70
N ILE A 128 -3.75 15.66 4.82
CA ILE A 128 -5.04 16.35 4.87
C ILE A 128 -4.79 17.85 5.01
N GLY A 129 -5.25 18.62 4.05
CA GLY A 129 -5.21 20.08 4.07
C GLY A 129 -6.49 20.66 4.64
N TYR A 130 -6.35 21.53 5.62
CA TYR A 130 -7.43 22.35 6.19
C TYR A 130 -7.16 23.82 5.90
N THR A 131 -8.22 24.59 5.73
CA THR A 131 -8.15 26.05 5.57
C THR A 131 -8.93 26.75 6.69
N ALA A 132 -8.49 27.94 7.05
CA ALA A 132 -9.16 28.80 8.02
C ALA A 132 -8.98 30.28 7.66
N GLY A 133 -9.57 31.16 8.48
CA GLY A 133 -9.55 32.61 8.25
C GLY A 133 -10.63 33.07 7.26
N ALA A 134 -10.99 34.35 7.34
CA ALA A 134 -12.09 34.93 6.57
C ALA A 134 -11.93 34.84 5.04
N LEU A 135 -10.69 34.69 4.57
CA LEU A 135 -10.35 34.55 3.14
C LEU A 135 -9.72 33.21 2.79
N GLY A 136 -9.75 32.22 3.71
CA GLY A 136 -9.10 30.94 3.51
C GLY A 136 -7.56 31.03 3.40
N ASN A 137 -6.96 32.05 3.99
CA ASN A 137 -5.53 32.35 3.89
C ASN A 137 -4.67 31.67 4.97
N VAL A 138 -5.29 30.89 5.86
CA VAL A 138 -4.62 30.07 6.86
C VAL A 138 -4.69 28.62 6.41
N HIS A 139 -3.55 27.95 6.38
CA HIS A 139 -3.44 26.58 5.91
C HIS A 139 -2.81 25.69 6.97
N THR A 140 -3.44 24.55 7.23
CA THR A 140 -2.88 23.51 8.11
C THR A 140 -2.80 22.20 7.33
N PHE A 141 -1.62 21.61 7.26
CA PHE A 141 -1.39 20.30 6.66
C PHE A 141 -1.13 19.27 7.77
N VAL A 142 -1.93 18.21 7.77
CA VAL A 142 -1.80 17.08 8.69
C VAL A 142 -1.28 15.89 7.92
N TYR A 143 -0.03 15.51 8.18
CA TYR A 143 0.61 14.34 7.60
C TYR A 143 0.15 13.09 8.36
N LEU A 144 -0.43 12.15 7.65
CA LEU A 144 -0.84 10.86 8.17
C LEU A 144 0.27 9.85 7.92
N MET A 145 1.04 9.54 8.96
CA MET A 145 2.14 8.59 8.88
C MET A 145 1.68 7.20 9.31
N CYS A 146 1.90 6.23 8.43
CA CYS A 146 1.50 4.85 8.64
C CYS A 146 2.33 4.17 9.75
N ASP A 147 1.66 3.62 10.76
CA ASP A 147 2.23 2.68 11.72
C ASP A 147 1.91 1.25 11.27
N ASP A 148 2.85 0.64 10.54
CA ASP A 148 2.73 -0.71 9.99
C ASP A 148 3.15 -1.82 10.96
N SER A 149 3.44 -1.47 12.21
CA SER A 149 3.84 -2.44 13.23
C SER A 149 2.79 -3.54 13.40
N PRO A 150 3.19 -4.78 13.76
CA PRO A 150 2.26 -5.89 13.99
C PRO A 150 1.25 -5.60 15.13
N HIS A 151 1.63 -4.77 16.08
CA HIS A 151 0.82 -4.35 17.21
C HIS A 151 0.90 -2.83 17.35
N PRO A 152 0.17 -2.07 16.50
CA PRO A 152 0.22 -0.63 16.51
C PRO A 152 -0.32 -0.09 17.84
N GLY A 153 0.36 0.92 18.36
CA GLY A 153 -0.08 1.65 19.52
C GLY A 153 -1.30 2.54 19.24
N PRO A 154 -1.78 3.26 20.27
CA PRO A 154 -2.81 4.27 20.06
C PRO A 154 -2.27 5.36 19.14
N PRO A 155 -3.14 6.05 18.38
CA PRO A 155 -2.75 7.15 17.52
C PRO A 155 -1.97 8.21 18.30
N GLN A 156 -0.85 8.67 17.72
CA GLN A 156 0.01 9.68 18.33
C GLN A 156 -0.02 10.96 17.49
N PHE A 157 -0.14 12.10 18.14
CA PHE A 157 -0.23 13.40 17.51
C PHE A 157 0.98 14.26 17.87
N TYR A 158 1.64 14.78 16.86
CA TYR A 158 2.81 15.64 16.98
C TYR A 158 2.56 16.94 16.22
N PRO A 159 2.23 18.05 16.92
CA PRO A 159 2.19 19.35 16.28
C PRO A 159 3.62 19.83 16.03
N ASN A 160 4.01 19.94 14.75
CA ASN A 160 5.32 20.45 14.37
C ASN A 160 5.35 21.99 14.49
N GLY A 161 4.17 22.60 14.50
CA GLY A 161 3.97 24.01 14.74
C GLY A 161 3.92 24.86 13.47
N THR A 162 4.23 26.13 13.65
CA THR A 162 4.23 27.14 12.57
C THR A 162 5.45 26.97 11.68
N MET A 163 5.25 26.76 10.38
CA MET A 163 6.33 26.66 9.38
C MET A 163 6.61 28.01 8.72
N SER A 164 5.57 28.77 8.43
CA SER A 164 5.64 30.15 7.96
C SER A 164 4.39 30.89 8.39
N GLU A 165 4.30 32.19 8.06
CA GLU A 165 3.09 32.94 8.34
C GLU A 165 1.87 32.25 7.74
N ASN A 166 0.88 31.95 8.58
CA ASN A 166 -0.37 31.26 8.22
C ASN A 166 -0.23 29.81 7.67
N LEU A 167 0.92 29.15 7.88
CA LEU A 167 1.16 27.78 7.48
C LEU A 167 1.56 26.92 8.67
N TYR A 168 0.80 25.87 8.94
CA TYR A 168 0.96 24.97 10.09
C TYR A 168 1.14 23.54 9.61
N ILE A 169 2.07 22.83 10.24
CA ILE A 169 2.33 21.42 9.96
C ILE A 169 2.08 20.60 11.21
N LEU A 170 1.29 19.56 11.06
CA LEU A 170 0.95 18.61 12.12
C LEU A 170 1.20 17.20 11.58
N THR A 171 1.46 16.26 12.48
CA THR A 171 1.69 14.85 12.11
C THR A 171 0.88 13.93 13.01
N VAL A 172 0.24 12.93 12.42
CA VAL A 172 -0.46 11.85 13.14
C VAL A 172 0.14 10.52 12.74
N TYR A 173 0.71 9.78 13.70
CA TYR A 173 1.12 8.40 13.53
C TYR A 173 -0.03 7.48 13.89
N THR A 174 -0.42 6.62 12.97
CA THR A 174 -1.56 5.71 13.20
C THR A 174 -1.56 4.57 12.20
N ALA A 175 -2.04 3.40 12.64
CA ALA A 175 -2.30 2.29 11.73
C ALA A 175 -3.36 2.64 10.66
N CYS A 176 -4.27 3.58 10.94
CA CYS A 176 -5.30 4.00 10.00
C CYS A 176 -4.76 4.85 8.83
N ALA A 177 -3.52 5.30 8.91
CA ALA A 177 -2.82 5.90 7.78
C ALA A 177 -2.26 4.86 6.80
N CYS A 178 -2.26 3.57 7.17
CA CYS A 178 -1.90 2.48 6.28
C CYS A 178 -3.11 2.06 5.44
N GLY A 179 -2.88 1.81 4.16
CA GLY A 179 -3.94 1.43 3.23
C GLY A 179 -4.74 0.20 3.67
N ASN A 180 -6.06 0.29 3.60
CA ASN A 180 -7.01 -0.79 3.92
C ASN A 180 -6.86 -1.38 5.33
N ARG A 181 -6.31 -0.64 6.30
CA ARG A 181 -6.04 -1.15 7.64
C ARG A 181 -7.07 -0.77 8.69
N CYS A 182 -7.89 0.21 8.41
CA CYS A 182 -8.95 0.67 9.31
C CYS A 182 -10.29 0.80 8.57
N ASP A 183 -11.35 0.75 9.38
CA ASP A 183 -12.71 1.13 9.00
C ASP A 183 -13.31 2.07 10.05
N ALA A 184 -14.61 2.33 9.98
CA ALA A 184 -15.31 3.17 10.93
C ALA A 184 -15.26 2.67 12.39
N ASN A 185 -14.96 1.38 12.62
CA ASN A 185 -14.88 0.76 13.93
C ASN A 185 -13.44 0.71 14.49
N GLY A 186 -12.45 1.06 13.69
CA GLY A 186 -11.04 1.05 14.05
C GLY A 186 -10.19 0.14 13.19
N ILE A 187 -9.10 -0.38 13.77
CA ILE A 187 -8.17 -1.26 13.06
C ILE A 187 -8.89 -2.56 12.70
N ILE A 188 -8.94 -2.87 11.41
CA ILE A 188 -9.43 -4.14 10.91
C ILE A 188 -8.45 -5.21 11.40
N GLY A 189 -8.96 -6.18 12.17
CA GLY A 189 -8.14 -7.32 12.61
C GLY A 189 -7.43 -7.94 11.41
N GLN A 190 -6.23 -8.47 11.62
CA GLN A 190 -5.34 -9.05 10.59
C GLN A 190 -5.91 -10.31 9.90
N GLU A 191 -7.24 -10.43 9.81
CA GLU A 191 -7.89 -11.42 8.97
C GLU A 191 -8.39 -10.72 7.70
N GLY A 192 -7.56 -10.77 6.69
CA GLY A 192 -7.98 -10.47 5.33
C GLY A 192 -7.40 -9.22 4.71
N SER A 193 -6.08 -9.12 4.64
CA SER A 193 -5.59 -8.67 3.36
C SER A 193 -6.15 -9.64 2.32
N THR A 194 -7.12 -9.20 1.53
CA THR A 194 -7.33 -9.77 0.21
C THR A 194 -6.00 -9.58 -0.49
N SER A 195 -5.14 -10.55 -0.26
CA SER A 195 -3.83 -10.63 -0.85
C SER A 195 -4.05 -10.52 -2.35
N SER A 196 -3.66 -9.43 -2.96
CA SER A 196 -3.15 -9.53 -4.31
C SER A 196 -2.20 -10.72 -4.24
N LEU A 197 -2.56 -11.81 -4.91
CA LEU A 197 -1.81 -13.07 -4.88
C LEU A 197 -0.36 -12.70 -5.13
N GLY A 198 0.49 -12.77 -4.08
CA GLY A 198 1.87 -12.32 -4.18
C GLY A 198 2.50 -12.97 -5.40
N ILE A 199 3.35 -12.25 -6.11
CA ILE A 199 4.03 -12.73 -7.32
C ILE A 199 4.54 -14.17 -7.14
N GLY A 200 4.99 -14.54 -5.92
CA GLY A 200 5.40 -15.89 -5.57
C GLY A 200 4.28 -16.94 -5.71
N TYR A 201 3.05 -16.60 -5.35
CA TYR A 201 1.90 -17.51 -5.46
C TYR A 201 1.47 -17.68 -6.93
N ILE A 202 1.52 -16.63 -7.73
CA ILE A 202 1.25 -16.69 -9.18
C ILE A 202 2.28 -17.58 -9.87
N ILE A 203 3.56 -17.43 -9.53
CA ILE A 203 4.63 -18.29 -10.03
C ILE A 203 4.39 -19.75 -9.63
N LEU A 204 4.02 -20.00 -8.37
CA LEU A 204 3.76 -21.34 -7.86
C LEU A 204 2.58 -21.99 -8.60
N ILE A 205 1.47 -21.28 -8.79
CA ILE A 205 0.34 -21.77 -9.60
C ILE A 205 0.80 -22.06 -11.04
N GLY A 206 1.56 -21.16 -11.66
CA GLY A 206 2.08 -21.34 -12.99
C GLY A 206 2.90 -22.62 -13.12
N VAL A 207 3.83 -22.86 -12.20
CA VAL A 207 4.66 -24.09 -12.16
C VAL A 207 3.81 -25.34 -12.01
N VAL A 208 2.81 -25.31 -11.12
CA VAL A 208 1.89 -26.45 -10.91
C VAL A 208 1.07 -26.72 -12.19
N CYS A 209 0.54 -25.69 -12.84
CA CYS A 209 -0.21 -25.84 -14.08
C CYS A 209 0.64 -26.44 -15.20
N VAL A 210 1.89 -25.96 -15.38
CA VAL A 210 2.82 -26.51 -16.37
C VAL A 210 3.14 -27.97 -16.07
N ALA A 211 3.37 -28.32 -14.81
CA ALA A 211 3.63 -29.72 -14.40
C ALA A 211 2.42 -30.62 -14.69
N LEU A 212 1.20 -30.17 -14.39
CA LEU A 212 -0.02 -30.93 -14.69
C LEU A 212 -0.19 -31.14 -16.21
N LEU A 213 0.00 -30.10 -17.02
CA LEU A 213 -0.04 -30.19 -18.48
C LEU A 213 1.00 -31.19 -19.00
N TYR A 214 2.23 -31.15 -18.47
CA TYR A 214 3.28 -32.09 -18.82
C TYR A 214 2.85 -33.55 -18.54
N PHE A 215 2.25 -33.84 -17.38
CA PHE A 215 1.78 -35.19 -17.05
C PHE A 215 0.62 -35.62 -17.94
N VAL A 216 -0.37 -34.77 -18.18
CA VAL A 216 -1.55 -35.10 -19.00
C VAL A 216 -1.13 -35.38 -20.44
N ILE A 217 -0.36 -34.47 -21.05
CA ILE A 217 0.12 -34.62 -22.44
C ILE A 217 1.07 -35.82 -22.54
N GLY A 218 2.03 -35.94 -21.61
CA GLY A 218 2.98 -37.07 -21.60
C GLY A 218 2.29 -38.42 -21.43
N ALA A 219 1.34 -38.54 -20.52
CA ALA A 219 0.55 -39.77 -20.32
C ALA A 219 -0.29 -40.11 -21.58
N ALA A 220 -0.90 -39.11 -22.20
CA ALA A 220 -1.64 -39.30 -23.45
C ALA A 220 -0.74 -39.86 -24.57
N ILE A 221 0.45 -39.28 -24.77
CA ILE A 221 1.42 -39.75 -25.77
C ILE A 221 1.89 -41.18 -25.46
N MET A 222 2.22 -41.47 -24.18
CA MET A 222 2.66 -42.83 -23.79
C MET A 222 1.56 -43.86 -23.99
N LYS A 223 0.31 -43.53 -23.67
CA LYS A 223 -0.84 -44.44 -23.78
C LYS A 223 -1.27 -44.63 -25.25
N PHE A 224 -1.42 -43.54 -26.01
CA PHE A 224 -1.98 -43.63 -27.37
C PHE A 224 -0.90 -43.94 -28.44
N CYS A 225 0.30 -43.37 -28.32
CA CYS A 225 1.35 -43.59 -29.33
C CYS A 225 2.24 -44.79 -29.03
N LYS A 226 2.60 -45.00 -27.74
CA LYS A 226 3.51 -46.13 -27.36
C LYS A 226 2.79 -47.30 -26.76
N LYS A 227 1.44 -47.29 -26.60
CA LYS A 227 0.62 -48.35 -26.00
C LYS A 227 1.14 -48.84 -24.64
N ALA A 228 1.77 -47.93 -23.91
CA ALA A 228 2.33 -48.23 -22.58
C ALA A 228 1.21 -48.55 -21.56
N THR A 229 1.47 -49.51 -20.68
CA THR A 229 0.55 -49.97 -19.63
C THR A 229 1.19 -49.89 -18.23
N GLY A 230 0.39 -49.66 -17.21
CA GLY A 230 0.87 -49.60 -15.83
C GLY A 230 1.74 -48.37 -15.54
N LYS A 231 2.88 -48.58 -14.85
CA LYS A 231 3.79 -47.49 -14.44
C LYS A 231 4.52 -46.83 -15.60
N GLU A 232 4.55 -47.41 -16.78
CA GLU A 232 5.21 -46.85 -17.99
C GLU A 232 4.41 -45.71 -18.63
N VAL A 233 3.16 -45.50 -18.23
CA VAL A 233 2.31 -44.41 -18.68
C VAL A 233 2.82 -43.06 -18.14
N ILE A 234 3.56 -43.04 -17.03
CA ILE A 234 4.10 -41.84 -16.44
C ILE A 234 5.36 -41.40 -17.20
N PRO A 235 5.37 -40.23 -17.85
CA PRO A 235 6.56 -39.75 -18.55
C PRO A 235 7.71 -39.54 -17.54
N ASN A 236 8.91 -40.04 -17.87
CA ASN A 236 10.09 -39.98 -17.00
C ASN A 236 9.89 -40.55 -15.60
N SER A 237 9.24 -41.73 -15.47
CA SER A 237 8.91 -42.35 -14.17
C SER A 237 10.15 -42.54 -13.26
N SER A 238 11.33 -42.84 -13.83
CA SER A 238 12.59 -42.99 -13.07
C SER A 238 13.01 -41.66 -12.39
N PHE A 239 12.80 -40.52 -13.01
CA PHE A 239 13.08 -39.22 -12.44
C PHE A 239 12.11 -38.90 -11.30
N TRP A 240 10.81 -39.04 -11.54
CA TRP A 240 9.79 -38.71 -10.55
C TRP A 240 9.76 -39.63 -9.33
N CYS A 241 10.01 -40.93 -9.52
CA CYS A 241 10.13 -41.86 -8.41
C CYS A 241 11.42 -41.66 -7.59
N GLY A 242 12.49 -41.14 -8.20
CA GLY A 242 13.74 -40.79 -7.50
C GLY A 242 13.70 -39.49 -6.72
N LEU A 243 12.79 -38.60 -7.07
CA LEU A 243 12.71 -37.24 -6.51
C LEU A 243 12.50 -37.19 -5.00
N PRO A 244 11.60 -38.02 -4.37
CA PRO A 244 11.43 -38.04 -2.92
C PRO A 244 12.72 -38.40 -2.17
N GLY A 245 13.51 -39.34 -2.73
CA GLY A 245 14.79 -39.72 -2.14
C GLY A 245 15.84 -38.60 -2.21
N ASN A 246 15.89 -37.90 -3.30
CA ASN A 246 16.81 -36.78 -3.49
C ASN A 246 16.44 -35.57 -2.61
N VAL A 247 15.14 -35.27 -2.46
CA VAL A 247 14.64 -34.22 -1.55
C VAL A 247 14.98 -34.58 -0.10
N LYS A 248 14.77 -35.84 0.32
CA LYS A 248 15.13 -36.31 1.67
C LYS A 248 16.64 -36.15 1.93
N ARG A 249 17.50 -36.47 0.98
CA ARG A 249 18.95 -36.25 1.08
C ARG A 249 19.30 -34.78 1.18
N GLY A 250 18.68 -33.91 0.36
CA GLY A 250 18.87 -32.46 0.41
C GLY A 250 18.48 -31.89 1.77
N CYS A 251 17.31 -32.24 2.29
CA CYS A 251 16.87 -31.82 3.63
C CYS A 251 17.83 -32.25 4.73
N THR A 252 18.35 -33.50 4.67
CA THR A 252 19.31 -34.00 5.66
C THR A 252 20.60 -33.17 5.67
N VAL A 253 21.11 -32.80 4.48
CA VAL A 253 22.34 -32.00 4.37
C VAL A 253 22.11 -30.59 4.93
N VAL A 254 20.99 -29.94 4.63
CA VAL A 254 20.68 -28.60 5.12
C VAL A 254 20.42 -28.60 6.63
N CYS A 255 19.69 -29.57 7.15
CA CYS A 255 19.41 -29.66 8.58
C CYS A 255 20.66 -30.02 9.40
N CYS A 256 21.55 -30.89 8.88
CA CYS A 256 22.80 -31.22 9.56
C CYS A 256 23.79 -30.06 9.59
N ARG A 257 23.82 -29.22 8.53
CA ARG A 257 24.70 -28.04 8.50
C ARG A 257 24.35 -27.00 9.57
N ARG A 258 23.07 -26.93 9.96
CA ARG A 258 22.59 -26.02 11.02
C ARG A 258 23.09 -26.37 12.42
N ASN A 259 23.52 -27.62 12.64
CA ASN A 259 24.05 -28.04 13.93
C ASN A 259 25.58 -27.77 14.10
N TYR A 260 26.30 -27.46 13.01
CA TYR A 260 27.74 -27.16 13.08
C TYR A 260 28.04 -25.70 13.43
N GLU A 261 27.08 -24.77 13.31
CA GLU A 261 27.26 -23.35 13.68
C GLU A 261 26.90 -23.02 15.13
N LYS A 262 26.56 -24.05 15.95
CA LYS A 262 26.18 -23.87 17.37
C LYS A 262 27.14 -24.54 18.35
N MET A 263 28.38 -24.94 17.93
CA MET A 263 29.43 -25.37 18.86
C MET A 263 30.56 -24.35 18.94
#